data_1f838a583f469f29bcd04444e9ae7773
#
_entry.id   1f838a583f469f29bcd04444e9ae7773
#
_cell.length_a   1.000
_cell.length_b   1.000
_cell.length_c   1.000
_cell.angle_alpha   90.00
_cell.angle_beta   90.00
_cell.angle_gamma   90.00
#
_symmetry.space_group_name_H-M   'P 1'
#
loop_
_entity.id
_entity.type
_entity.pdbx_description
1 polymer ?
#
loop_
_entity_poly.entity_id
_entity_poly.type
_entity_poly.pdbx_seq_one_letter_code
_entity_poly.pdbx_strand_id
1 'polypeptide(L)' 'MSETVYNRIALLRAERNVTRKQLAEALGVHYQTIGYLERGEYSPSLSLALRIAGYFEVPVEVVFSTRPFPRIGERSA' A
#
# COMPACT_ATOMS: atom_id res chain seq x y z
N MET A 1 -4.92 7.68 20.36
CA MET A 1 -5.58 6.50 19.80
C MET A 1 -5.34 6.46 18.30
N SER A 2 -4.83 5.37 17.81
CA SER A 2 -4.49 5.27 16.39
C SER A 2 -5.58 4.50 15.66
N GLU A 3 -5.83 4.92 14.44
CA GLU A 3 -6.79 4.28 13.57
C GLU A 3 -6.05 3.30 12.67
N THR A 4 -6.63 2.11 12.45
CA THR A 4 -6.05 1.14 11.55
C THR A 4 -6.21 1.63 10.11
N VAL A 5 -5.12 1.57 9.35
CA VAL A 5 -5.15 1.89 7.93
C VAL A 5 -4.86 0.61 7.17
N TYR A 6 -5.76 0.27 6.27
CA TYR A 6 -5.64 -0.92 5.41
C TYR A 6 -5.02 -0.51 4.09
N ASN A 7 -4.34 -1.44 3.42
CA ASN A 7 -3.71 -1.11 2.15
C ASN A 7 -3.73 -2.29 1.18
N ARG A 8 -3.51 -1.97 -0.10
CA ARG A 8 -3.42 -2.95 -1.17
C ARG A 8 -2.04 -2.94 -1.81
N ILE A 9 -1.00 -2.56 -1.08
CA ILE A 9 0.33 -2.45 -1.66
C ILE A 9 0.79 -3.78 -2.23
N ALA A 10 0.64 -4.85 -1.45
CA ALA A 10 1.08 -6.17 -1.90
C ALA A 10 0.32 -6.62 -3.14
N LEU A 11 -0.98 -6.36 -3.20
CA LEU A 11 -1.79 -6.71 -4.37
C LEU A 11 -1.34 -5.95 -5.61
N LEU A 12 -1.13 -4.64 -5.47
CA LEU A 12 -0.68 -3.81 -6.59
C LEU A 12 0.69 -4.24 -7.08
N ARG A 13 1.60 -4.57 -6.14
CA ARG A 13 2.91 -5.08 -6.53
C ARG A 13 2.77 -6.38 -7.34
N ALA A 14 1.94 -7.29 -6.83
CA ALA A 14 1.77 -8.58 -7.50
C ALA A 14 1.20 -8.40 -8.90
N GLU A 15 0.23 -7.52 -9.07
CA GLU A 15 -0.36 -7.26 -10.38
C GLU A 15 0.64 -6.72 -11.38
N ARG A 16 1.66 -6.02 -10.91
CA ARG A 16 2.63 -5.37 -11.78
C ARG A 16 3.99 -6.02 -11.76
N ASN A 17 4.09 -7.18 -11.10
CA ASN A 17 5.35 -7.92 -10.98
C ASN A 17 6.46 -7.05 -10.40
N VAL A 18 6.13 -6.27 -9.37
CA VAL A 18 7.07 -5.40 -8.69
C VAL A 18 7.45 -6.01 -7.35
N THR A 19 8.75 -6.16 -7.12
CA THR A 19 9.23 -6.69 -5.84
C THR A 19 9.23 -5.57 -4.79
N ARG A 20 9.28 -5.97 -3.51
CA ARG A 20 9.44 -4.99 -2.42
C ARG A 20 10.70 -4.16 -2.63
N LYS A 21 11.79 -4.79 -3.08
CA LYS A 21 13.05 -4.09 -3.32
C LYS A 21 12.89 -3.03 -4.41
N GLN A 22 12.23 -3.39 -5.51
CA GLN A 22 12.01 -2.45 -6.59
C GLN A 22 11.19 -1.25 -6.14
N LEU A 23 10.12 -1.51 -5.40
CA LEU A 23 9.29 -0.42 -4.89
C LEU A 23 10.07 0.45 -3.91
N ALA A 24 10.82 -0.18 -3.02
CA ALA A 24 11.63 0.54 -2.04
C ALA A 24 12.65 1.45 -2.72
N GLU A 25 13.32 0.95 -3.75
CA GLU A 25 14.28 1.74 -4.50
C GLU A 25 13.64 2.96 -5.15
N ALA A 26 12.45 2.75 -5.74
CA ALA A 26 11.74 3.85 -6.39
C ALA A 26 11.32 4.92 -5.40
N LEU A 27 11.00 4.52 -4.16
CA LEU A 27 10.55 5.45 -3.13
C LEU A 27 11.68 5.99 -2.27
N GLY A 28 12.87 5.43 -2.38
CA GLY A 28 14.01 5.87 -1.58
C GLY A 28 13.91 5.43 -0.12
N VAL A 29 13.30 4.29 0.14
CA VAL A 29 13.17 3.74 1.51
C VAL A 29 13.77 2.34 1.54
N HIS A 30 14.00 1.81 2.75
CA HIS A 30 14.50 0.46 2.91
C HIS A 30 13.40 -0.55 2.57
N TYR A 31 13.79 -1.69 1.97
CA TYR A 31 12.77 -2.66 1.55
C TYR A 31 11.98 -3.24 2.73
N GLN A 32 12.57 -3.29 3.91
CA GLN A 32 11.85 -3.74 5.11
C GLN A 32 10.68 -2.82 5.45
N THR A 33 10.83 -1.52 5.13
CA THR A 33 9.74 -0.56 5.34
C THR A 33 8.51 -0.95 4.54
N ILE A 34 8.72 -1.44 3.31
CA ILE A 34 7.59 -1.88 2.48
C ILE A 34 6.86 -3.03 3.16
N GLY A 35 7.60 -3.99 3.72
CA GLY A 35 6.99 -5.09 4.46
C GLY A 35 6.17 -4.62 5.66
N TYR A 36 6.70 -3.68 6.42
CA TYR A 36 5.97 -3.12 7.57
C TYR A 36 4.71 -2.42 7.13
N LEU A 37 4.79 -1.65 6.03
CA LEU A 37 3.61 -0.97 5.49
C LEU A 37 2.53 -1.98 5.07
N GLU A 38 2.95 -3.04 4.38
CA GLU A 38 2.01 -4.04 3.87
C GLU A 38 1.28 -4.76 4.98
N ARG A 39 1.95 -4.99 6.10
CA ARG A 39 1.35 -5.67 7.25
C ARG A 39 0.58 -4.74 8.18
N GLY A 40 0.58 -3.44 7.87
CA GLY A 40 -0.10 -2.46 8.73
C GLY A 40 0.64 -2.16 10.01
N GLU A 41 1.92 -2.55 10.11
CA GLU A 41 2.73 -2.30 11.30
C GLU A 41 3.33 -0.92 11.32
N TYR A 42 3.21 -0.19 10.24
CA TYR A 42 3.76 1.13 10.08
C TYR A 42 2.84 1.95 9.18
N SER A 43 2.40 3.10 9.68
CA SER A 43 1.55 3.99 8.87
C SER A 43 2.43 4.98 8.13
N PRO A 44 2.25 5.12 6.82
CA PRO A 44 3.07 6.05 6.07
C PRO A 44 2.69 7.50 6.39
N SER A 45 3.65 8.40 6.22
CA SER A 45 3.33 9.82 6.19
C SER A 45 2.44 10.08 4.97
N LEU A 46 1.72 11.20 4.99
CA LEU A 46 0.92 11.57 3.83
C LEU A 46 1.78 11.66 2.57
N SER A 47 2.97 12.24 2.70
CA SER A 47 3.89 12.36 1.58
C SER A 47 4.25 10.98 1.01
N LEU A 48 4.60 10.03 1.86
CA LEU A 48 4.94 8.69 1.38
C LEU A 48 3.74 8.00 0.76
N ALA A 49 2.55 8.16 1.36
CA ALA A 49 1.34 7.56 0.82
C ALA A 49 1.05 8.07 -0.60
N LEU A 50 1.18 9.39 -0.80
CA LEU A 50 0.96 9.97 -2.12
C LEU A 50 2.00 9.49 -3.13
N ARG A 51 3.25 9.30 -2.70
CA ARG A 51 4.30 8.80 -3.58
C ARG A 51 4.07 7.34 -3.97
N ILE A 52 3.57 6.54 -3.04
CA ILE A 52 3.21 5.15 -3.33
C ILE A 52 2.10 5.12 -4.38
N ALA A 53 1.04 5.89 -4.16
CA ALA A 53 -0.06 5.96 -5.13
C ALA A 53 0.42 6.44 -6.49
N GLY A 54 1.30 7.44 -6.49
CA GLY A 54 1.87 7.95 -7.73
C GLY A 54 2.70 6.91 -8.47
N TYR A 55 3.45 6.10 -7.73
CA TYR A 55 4.22 5.02 -8.34
C TYR A 55 3.33 4.06 -9.11
N PHE A 56 2.18 3.69 -8.51
CA PHE A 56 1.23 2.78 -9.14
C PHE A 56 0.27 3.49 -10.08
N GLU A 57 0.33 4.81 -10.16
CA GLU A 57 -0.53 5.63 -11.02
C GLU A 57 -2.01 5.42 -10.73
N VAL A 58 -2.35 5.39 -9.45
CA VAL A 58 -3.73 5.26 -8.99
C VAL A 58 -4.00 6.30 -7.91
N PRO A 59 -5.27 6.64 -7.67
CA PRO A 59 -5.61 7.51 -6.54
C PRO A 59 -5.19 6.88 -5.22
N VAL A 60 -4.85 7.71 -4.23
CA VAL A 60 -4.38 7.22 -2.95
C VAL A 60 -5.43 6.33 -2.26
N GLU A 61 -6.72 6.59 -2.51
CA GLU A 61 -7.80 5.81 -1.93
C GLU A 61 -7.88 4.39 -2.49
N VAL A 62 -7.25 4.14 -3.63
CA VAL A 62 -7.15 2.79 -4.16
C VAL A 62 -6.12 1.99 -3.38
N VAL A 63 -5.10 2.67 -2.85
CA VAL A 63 -4.01 2.01 -2.11
C VAL A 63 -4.34 1.87 -0.64
N PHE A 64 -4.91 2.91 -0.03
CA PHE A 64 -5.11 2.97 1.42
C PHE A 64 -6.56 3.26 1.77
N SER A 65 -7.01 2.70 2.88
CA SER A 65 -8.38 2.91 3.36
C SER A 65 -8.42 2.77 4.87
N THR A 66 -9.35 3.46 5.50
CA THR A 66 -9.64 3.26 6.92
C THR A 66 -10.65 2.13 7.12
N ARG A 67 -11.13 1.52 6.05
CA ARG A 67 -12.03 0.35 6.08
C ARG A 67 -11.35 -0.81 5.38
N PRO A 68 -11.63 -2.05 5.82
CA PRO A 68 -11.06 -3.21 5.12
C PRO A 68 -11.51 -3.22 3.67
N PHE A 69 -10.59 -3.59 2.78
CA PHE A 69 -10.94 -3.78 1.39
C PHE A 69 -11.70 -5.08 1.21
N PRO A 70 -12.68 -5.13 0.30
CA PRO A 70 -13.37 -6.40 0.01
C PRO A 70 -12.39 -7.41 -0.55
N ARG A 71 -12.63 -8.68 -0.25
CA ARG A 71 -11.86 -9.75 -0.85
C ARG A 71 -12.18 -9.85 -2.33
N ILE A 72 -11.22 -10.36 -3.10
CA ILE A 72 -11.45 -10.60 -4.51
C ILE A 72 -12.59 -11.62 -4.63
N GLY A 73 -13.62 -11.26 -5.42
CA GLY A 73 -14.79 -12.10 -5.60
C GLY A 73 -15.86 -11.94 -4.54
N GLU A 74 -15.61 -11.18 -3.48
CA GLU A 74 -16.61 -10.92 -2.44
C GLU A 74 -17.62 -9.91 -2.93
N ARG A 75 -18.89 -10.23 -2.70
CA ARG A 75 -19.96 -9.31 -3.09
C ARG A 75 -20.19 -8.25 -2.05
N SER A 76 -20.33 -7.02 -2.50
CA SER A 76 -20.85 -5.96 -1.65
C SER A 76 -22.33 -6.19 -1.49
N ALA A 77 -22.77 -6.22 -0.26
CA ALA A 77 -24.19 -6.35 0.01
C ALA A 77 -24.92 -5.04 -0.29
#